data_a235dea514c6590b5bda60c8c24a3700
#
_entry.id   a235dea514c6590b5bda60c8c24a3700
#
_cell.length_a   1.000
_cell.length_b   1.000
_cell.length_c   1.000
_cell.angle_alpha   90.00
_cell.angle_beta   90.00
_cell.angle_gamma   90.00
#
_symmetry.space_group_name_H-M   'P 1'
#
loop_
_entity.id
_entity.type
_entity.pdbx_description
1 polymer ?
#
loop_
_entity_poly.entity_id
_entity_poly.type
_entity_poly.pdbx_seq_one_letter_code
_entity_poly.pdbx_strand_id
1 'polypeptide(L)'
;MTDTDALLATVRRHRPDVVIPEIEALAVSALAELEQDGITVIPTARATAVTMNRDRIRDLAAGELALRTARFAYAASAEELRAEAPALGWPVVVKPVMSSSGKGQSIVDGPDGLDQAWDAAMAGARGTSPRVIVEEFLRFDLEITLLTIRQHNGETLFCAPLGHEQEHGDYQCSWQPAELSAEQLHQAQA
;
A
#
# COMPACT_ATOMS: atom_id res chain seq x y z
N MET A 1 -6.63 6.17 17.41
CA MET A 1 -6.78 6.88 16.11
C MET A 1 -7.80 6.21 15.18
N THR A 2 -8.26 4.99 15.50
CA THR A 2 -9.30 4.25 14.75
C THR A 2 -10.73 4.62 15.15
N ASP A 3 -10.90 5.41 16.20
CA ASP A 3 -12.19 5.91 16.66
C ASP A 3 -12.51 7.23 15.94
N THR A 4 -13.56 7.21 15.13
CA THR A 4 -14.00 8.36 14.32
C THR A 4 -14.38 9.54 15.18
N ASP A 5 -15.20 9.33 16.23
CA ASP A 5 -15.72 10.40 17.06
C ASP A 5 -14.61 11.07 17.89
N ALA A 6 -13.70 10.24 18.43
CA ALA A 6 -12.56 10.74 19.19
C ALA A 6 -11.61 11.56 18.31
N LEU A 7 -11.38 11.15 17.06
CA LEU A 7 -10.55 11.89 16.10
C LEU A 7 -11.20 13.23 15.74
N LEU A 8 -12.47 13.23 15.37
CA LEU A 8 -13.24 14.45 15.06
C LEU A 8 -13.25 15.43 16.24
N ALA A 9 -13.57 14.95 17.44
CA ALA A 9 -13.60 15.78 18.64
C ALA A 9 -12.23 16.41 18.92
N THR A 10 -11.15 15.66 18.72
CA THR A 10 -9.77 16.13 18.91
C THR A 10 -9.43 17.24 17.93
N VAL A 11 -9.62 17.00 16.63
CA VAL A 11 -9.31 17.98 15.58
C VAL A 11 -10.15 19.24 15.74
N ARG A 12 -11.45 19.11 15.97
CA ARG A 12 -12.37 20.26 16.18
C ARG A 12 -12.00 21.08 17.41
N ARG A 13 -11.49 20.45 18.47
CA ARG A 13 -11.01 21.14 19.68
C ARG A 13 -9.74 21.95 19.41
N HIS A 14 -8.78 21.38 18.68
CA HIS A 14 -7.48 22.00 18.43
C HIS A 14 -7.48 22.97 17.24
N ARG A 15 -8.45 22.87 16.34
CA ARG A 15 -8.59 23.73 15.15
C ARG A 15 -7.30 23.91 14.36
N PRO A 16 -6.63 22.83 13.94
CA PRO A 16 -5.40 22.94 13.16
C PRO A 16 -5.70 23.54 11.78
N ASP A 17 -4.73 24.22 11.19
CA ASP A 17 -4.80 24.69 9.80
C ASP A 17 -4.74 23.54 8.79
N VAL A 18 -4.02 22.48 9.14
CA VAL A 18 -3.83 21.28 8.29
C VAL A 18 -3.81 20.03 9.14
N VAL A 19 -4.44 18.97 8.65
CA VAL A 19 -4.34 17.61 9.19
C VAL A 19 -3.49 16.77 8.25
N ILE A 20 -2.43 16.15 8.78
CA ILE A 20 -1.54 15.28 8.01
C ILE A 20 -1.68 13.85 8.55
N PRO A 21 -2.41 12.96 7.83
CA PRO A 21 -2.48 11.55 8.17
C PRO A 21 -1.12 10.89 7.85
N GLU A 22 -0.46 10.37 8.87
CA GLU A 22 0.86 9.75 8.76
C GLU A 22 0.83 8.28 9.21
N ILE A 23 0.02 7.96 10.20
CA ILE A 23 -0.06 6.63 10.79
C ILE A 23 -0.99 5.71 9.97
N GLU A 24 -0.62 4.41 9.85
CA GLU A 24 -1.34 3.44 8.99
C GLU A 24 -2.70 2.98 9.54
N ALA A 25 -3.06 3.28 10.76
CA ALA A 25 -4.34 2.89 11.36
C ALA A 25 -5.15 4.10 11.76
N LEU A 26 -5.91 4.65 10.83
CA LEU A 26 -6.73 5.85 10.99
C LEU A 26 -8.21 5.60 10.69
N ALA A 27 -9.07 6.33 11.36
CA ALA A 27 -10.48 6.46 10.99
C ALA A 27 -10.60 7.37 9.75
N VAL A 28 -10.48 6.80 8.56
CA VAL A 28 -10.51 7.55 7.29
C VAL A 28 -11.85 8.27 7.08
N SER A 29 -12.95 7.72 7.61
CA SER A 29 -14.25 8.39 7.61
C SER A 29 -14.23 9.75 8.30
N ALA A 30 -13.47 9.86 9.39
CA ALA A 30 -13.28 11.13 10.08
C ALA A 30 -12.53 12.16 9.22
N LEU A 31 -11.52 11.71 8.45
CA LEU A 31 -10.79 12.61 7.54
C LEU A 31 -11.71 13.18 6.46
N ALA A 32 -12.59 12.35 5.88
CA ALA A 32 -13.56 12.81 4.88
C ALA A 32 -14.58 13.81 5.46
N GLU A 33 -15.01 13.62 6.70
CA GLU A 33 -15.89 14.58 7.39
C GLU A 33 -15.18 15.90 7.68
N LEU A 34 -13.91 15.84 8.12
CA LEU A 34 -13.10 17.05 8.35
C LEU A 34 -12.89 17.86 7.06
N GLU A 35 -12.70 17.21 5.91
CA GLU A 35 -12.66 17.90 4.61
C GLU A 35 -13.98 18.59 4.29
N GLN A 36 -15.13 17.98 4.60
CA GLN A 36 -16.45 18.59 4.44
C GLN A 36 -16.65 19.78 5.40
N ASP A 37 -16.07 19.71 6.58
CA ASP A 37 -16.04 20.83 7.55
C ASP A 37 -15.09 21.96 7.12
N GLY A 38 -14.39 21.84 5.99
CA GLY A 38 -13.48 22.83 5.45
C GLY A 38 -12.06 22.78 6.01
N ILE A 39 -11.70 21.72 6.72
CA ILE A 39 -10.33 21.51 7.23
C ILE A 39 -9.48 20.89 6.12
N THR A 40 -8.30 21.47 5.89
CA THR A 40 -7.35 20.94 4.91
C THR A 40 -6.74 19.63 5.40
N VAL A 41 -6.89 18.55 4.62
CA VAL A 41 -6.29 17.25 4.89
C VAL A 41 -5.29 16.90 3.77
N ILE A 42 -4.04 16.63 4.10
CA ILE A 42 -2.96 16.35 3.14
C ILE A 42 -2.13 15.14 3.59
N PRO A 43 -2.07 14.06 2.83
CA PRO A 43 -2.84 13.76 1.61
C PRO A 43 -4.35 13.70 1.88
N THR A 44 -5.15 13.88 0.83
CA THR A 44 -6.61 13.90 0.98
C THR A 44 -7.17 12.63 1.63
N ALA A 45 -8.34 12.72 2.23
CA ALA A 45 -9.03 11.56 2.81
C ALA A 45 -9.20 10.42 1.78
N ARG A 46 -9.50 10.76 0.51
CA ARG A 46 -9.57 9.79 -0.59
C ARG A 46 -8.22 9.11 -0.85
N ALA A 47 -7.13 9.89 -0.96
CA ALA A 47 -5.80 9.34 -1.18
C ALA A 47 -5.39 8.43 -0.03
N THR A 48 -5.61 8.86 1.21
CA THR A 48 -5.36 8.06 2.42
C THR A 48 -6.16 6.75 2.40
N ALA A 49 -7.45 6.80 2.06
CA ALA A 49 -8.31 5.61 1.97
C ALA A 49 -7.82 4.59 0.94
N VAL A 50 -7.33 5.06 -0.21
CA VAL A 50 -6.82 4.21 -1.28
C VAL A 50 -5.48 3.59 -0.89
N THR A 51 -4.54 4.40 -0.40
CA THR A 51 -3.17 3.93 -0.13
C THR A 51 -3.06 3.04 1.11
N MET A 52 -3.98 3.15 2.07
CA MET A 52 -4.02 2.29 3.25
C MET A 52 -4.44 0.84 2.95
N ASN A 53 -5.06 0.59 1.80
CA ASN A 53 -5.58 -0.73 1.44
C ASN A 53 -4.94 -1.23 0.15
N ARG A 54 -4.28 -2.39 0.20
CA ARG A 54 -3.61 -2.98 -0.97
C ARG A 54 -4.57 -3.30 -2.11
N ASP A 55 -5.79 -3.72 -1.81
CA ASP A 55 -6.82 -3.96 -2.82
C ASP A 55 -7.20 -2.67 -3.54
N ARG A 56 -7.50 -1.61 -2.81
CA ARG A 56 -7.91 -0.32 -3.40
C ARG A 56 -6.83 0.31 -4.26
N ILE A 57 -5.58 0.33 -3.78
CA ILE A 57 -4.48 0.91 -4.58
C ILE A 57 -4.17 0.04 -5.80
N ARG A 58 -4.31 -1.29 -5.68
CA ARG A 58 -4.09 -2.21 -6.79
C ARG A 58 -5.19 -2.09 -7.84
N ASP A 59 -6.45 -2.02 -7.43
CA ASP A 59 -7.59 -1.82 -8.32
C ASP A 59 -7.52 -0.46 -9.03
N LEU A 60 -7.12 0.60 -8.34
CA LEU A 60 -6.87 1.91 -8.95
C LEU A 60 -5.75 1.81 -9.99
N ALA A 61 -4.60 1.25 -9.62
CA ALA A 61 -3.43 1.20 -10.50
C ALA A 61 -3.68 0.32 -11.75
N ALA A 62 -4.14 -0.90 -11.56
CA ALA A 62 -4.33 -1.86 -12.65
C ALA A 62 -5.63 -1.64 -13.43
N GLY A 63 -6.72 -1.26 -12.74
CA GLY A 63 -8.04 -1.13 -13.33
C GLY A 63 -8.30 0.25 -13.92
N GLU A 64 -8.29 1.29 -13.08
CA GLU A 64 -8.66 2.64 -13.54
C GLU A 64 -7.54 3.33 -14.32
N LEU A 65 -6.29 3.19 -13.87
CA LEU A 65 -5.13 3.87 -14.46
C LEU A 65 -4.39 3.03 -15.50
N ALA A 66 -4.75 1.74 -15.63
CA ALA A 66 -4.11 0.79 -16.56
C ALA A 66 -2.56 0.75 -16.41
N LEU A 67 -2.05 0.98 -15.20
CA LEU A 67 -0.63 0.90 -14.90
C LEU A 67 -0.18 -0.55 -14.84
N ARG A 68 1.06 -0.79 -15.25
CA ARG A 68 1.67 -2.10 -15.14
C ARG A 68 1.89 -2.45 -13.67
N THR A 69 1.27 -3.56 -13.23
CA THR A 69 1.46 -4.12 -11.89
C THR A 69 1.78 -5.62 -12.00
N ALA A 70 2.20 -6.26 -10.92
CA ALA A 70 2.18 -7.70 -10.83
C ALA A 70 0.77 -8.23 -11.11
N ARG A 71 0.63 -9.42 -11.73
CA ARG A 71 -0.66 -10.12 -11.80
C ARG A 71 -1.09 -10.49 -10.38
N PHE A 72 -2.36 -10.37 -10.08
CA PHE A 72 -2.86 -10.61 -8.74
C PHE A 72 -4.26 -11.18 -8.75
N ALA A 73 -4.65 -11.77 -7.63
CA ALA A 73 -6.01 -12.14 -7.29
C ALA A 73 -6.28 -11.85 -5.82
N TYR A 74 -7.55 -11.82 -5.45
CA TYR A 74 -7.96 -11.68 -4.06
C TYR A 74 -8.55 -12.99 -3.56
N ALA A 75 -8.41 -13.25 -2.27
CA ALA A 75 -9.05 -14.38 -1.61
C ALA A 75 -9.58 -13.97 -0.24
N ALA A 76 -10.81 -14.37 0.06
CA ALA A 76 -11.48 -14.15 1.34
C ALA A 76 -11.47 -15.42 2.23
N SER A 77 -10.90 -16.50 1.73
CA SER A 77 -10.70 -17.75 2.46
C SER A 77 -9.47 -18.50 1.96
N ALA A 78 -8.96 -19.44 2.76
CA ALA A 78 -7.87 -20.32 2.34
C ALA A 78 -8.25 -21.18 1.12
N GLU A 79 -9.53 -21.52 0.99
CA GLU A 79 -10.04 -22.26 -0.17
C GLU A 79 -9.96 -21.43 -1.45
N GLU A 80 -10.42 -20.17 -1.40
CA GLU A 80 -10.26 -19.23 -2.53
C GLU A 80 -8.79 -19.00 -2.86
N LEU A 81 -7.92 -18.84 -1.86
CA LEU A 81 -6.48 -18.68 -2.09
C LEU A 81 -5.90 -19.89 -2.84
N ARG A 82 -6.29 -21.12 -2.48
CA ARG A 82 -5.86 -22.33 -3.19
C ARG A 82 -6.39 -22.39 -4.63
N ALA A 83 -7.58 -21.83 -4.87
CA ALA A 83 -8.16 -21.79 -6.21
C ALA A 83 -7.48 -20.76 -7.12
N GLU A 84 -7.16 -19.59 -6.60
CA GLU A 84 -6.65 -18.46 -7.37
C GLU A 84 -5.12 -18.51 -7.61
N ALA A 85 -4.34 -18.92 -6.61
CA ALA A 85 -2.88 -18.86 -6.67
C ALA A 85 -2.26 -19.58 -7.87
N PRO A 86 -2.71 -20.79 -8.29
CA PRO A 86 -2.09 -21.51 -9.40
C PRO A 86 -2.11 -20.77 -10.75
N ALA A 87 -3.12 -19.91 -10.97
CA ALA A 87 -3.24 -19.12 -12.21
C ALA A 87 -2.15 -18.05 -12.35
N LEU A 88 -1.49 -17.67 -11.25
CA LEU A 88 -0.42 -16.67 -11.25
C LEU A 88 0.97 -17.28 -11.54
N GLY A 89 1.08 -18.60 -11.42
CA GLY A 89 2.37 -19.31 -11.49
C GLY A 89 3.09 -19.29 -10.13
N TRP A 90 4.22 -20.00 -10.05
CA TRP A 90 5.00 -20.13 -8.83
C TRP A 90 6.40 -19.54 -8.99
N PRO A 91 6.98 -18.94 -7.93
CA PRO A 91 6.36 -18.70 -6.63
C PRO A 91 5.31 -17.55 -6.67
N VAL A 92 4.45 -17.49 -5.64
CA VAL A 92 3.53 -16.39 -5.41
C VAL A 92 3.84 -15.67 -4.10
N VAL A 93 3.37 -14.43 -3.98
CA VAL A 93 3.45 -13.66 -2.73
C VAL A 93 2.05 -13.47 -2.18
N VAL A 94 1.83 -13.94 -0.95
CA VAL A 94 0.56 -13.77 -0.23
C VAL A 94 0.73 -12.67 0.81
N LYS A 95 -0.19 -11.69 0.80
CA LYS A 95 -0.14 -10.52 1.71
C LYS A 95 -1.53 -10.24 2.25
N PRO A 96 -1.68 -9.86 3.53
CA PRO A 96 -2.95 -9.30 3.99
C PRO A 96 -3.23 -7.98 3.27
N VAL A 97 -4.51 -7.67 3.04
CA VAL A 97 -4.92 -6.41 2.38
C VAL A 97 -4.44 -5.19 3.17
N MET A 98 -4.45 -5.28 4.50
CA MET A 98 -3.92 -4.22 5.37
C MET A 98 -2.90 -4.80 6.35
N SER A 99 -1.66 -4.35 6.25
CA SER A 99 -0.58 -4.63 7.21
C SER A 99 0.54 -3.60 7.05
N SER A 100 1.48 -3.55 8.00
CA SER A 100 2.68 -2.72 7.91
C SER A 100 3.94 -3.57 8.06
N SER A 101 5.06 -3.07 7.55
CA SER A 101 6.40 -3.68 7.73
C SER A 101 6.44 -5.15 7.33
N GLY A 102 5.82 -5.51 6.19
CA GLY A 102 5.84 -6.90 5.69
C GLY A 102 5.12 -7.94 6.55
N LYS A 103 4.48 -7.55 7.67
CA LYS A 103 3.81 -8.50 8.58
C LYS A 103 2.73 -9.29 7.86
N GLY A 104 2.77 -10.63 8.03
CA GLY A 104 1.85 -11.55 7.38
C GLY A 104 2.11 -11.77 5.89
N GLN A 105 3.22 -11.26 5.34
CA GLN A 105 3.64 -11.56 3.99
C GLN A 105 4.39 -12.88 3.92
N SER A 106 4.08 -13.70 2.92
CA SER A 106 4.76 -14.98 2.66
C SER A 106 5.05 -15.14 1.18
N ILE A 107 6.23 -15.69 0.86
CA ILE A 107 6.55 -16.21 -0.49
C ILE A 107 6.27 -17.70 -0.45
N VAL A 108 5.52 -18.18 -1.44
CA VAL A 108 5.04 -19.57 -1.49
C VAL A 108 5.46 -20.19 -2.80
N ASP A 109 6.26 -21.26 -2.75
CA ASP A 109 6.84 -21.92 -3.92
C ASP A 109 5.90 -22.96 -4.57
N GLY A 110 4.81 -23.30 -3.90
CA GLY A 110 3.87 -24.31 -4.39
C GLY A 110 2.62 -24.41 -3.53
N PRO A 111 1.64 -25.24 -3.93
CA PRO A 111 0.31 -25.29 -3.30
C PRO A 111 0.36 -25.70 -1.82
N ASP A 112 1.32 -26.50 -1.40
CA ASP A 112 1.40 -27.03 -0.03
C ASP A 112 1.66 -25.94 1.03
N GLY A 113 2.20 -24.78 0.61
CA GLY A 113 2.49 -23.67 1.52
C GLY A 113 1.33 -22.68 1.71
N LEU A 114 0.24 -22.80 0.94
CA LEU A 114 -0.82 -21.78 0.92
C LEU A 114 -1.60 -21.66 2.22
N ASP A 115 -1.86 -22.76 2.92
CA ASP A 115 -2.58 -22.75 4.19
C ASP A 115 -1.76 -22.01 5.27
N GLN A 116 -0.47 -22.30 5.34
CA GLN A 116 0.42 -21.61 6.26
C GLN A 116 0.53 -20.12 5.93
N ALA A 117 0.58 -19.78 4.63
CA ALA A 117 0.61 -18.39 4.17
C ALA A 117 -0.69 -17.64 4.51
N TRP A 118 -1.85 -18.30 4.38
CA TRP A 118 -3.12 -17.76 4.82
C TRP A 118 -3.13 -17.45 6.32
N ASP A 119 -2.74 -18.43 7.15
CA ASP A 119 -2.70 -18.26 8.60
C ASP A 119 -1.74 -17.14 9.02
N ALA A 120 -0.55 -17.06 8.39
CA ALA A 120 0.40 -15.99 8.62
C ALA A 120 -0.17 -14.62 8.21
N ALA A 121 -0.88 -14.56 7.08
CA ALA A 121 -1.52 -13.33 6.62
C ALA A 121 -2.63 -12.88 7.59
N MET A 122 -3.45 -13.79 8.08
CA MET A 122 -4.49 -13.46 9.06
C MET A 122 -3.90 -13.01 10.40
N ALA A 123 -2.83 -13.63 10.86
CA ALA A 123 -2.13 -13.23 12.08
C ALA A 123 -1.44 -11.85 11.97
N GLY A 124 -0.97 -11.49 10.76
CA GLY A 124 -0.31 -10.20 10.50
C GLY A 124 -1.24 -9.09 10.04
N ALA A 125 -2.51 -9.40 9.76
CA ALA A 125 -3.49 -8.45 9.27
C ALA A 125 -3.82 -7.36 10.31
N ARG A 126 -4.05 -6.14 9.82
CA ARG A 126 -4.68 -5.07 10.59
C ARG A 126 -6.11 -4.85 10.08
N GLY A 127 -7.02 -4.58 11.01
CA GLY A 127 -8.45 -4.44 10.68
C GLY A 127 -9.21 -5.76 10.75
N THR A 128 -10.46 -5.76 10.31
CA THR A 128 -11.40 -6.87 10.50
C THR A 128 -11.70 -7.65 9.20
N SER A 129 -11.10 -7.26 8.07
CA SER A 129 -11.36 -7.93 6.79
C SER A 129 -10.49 -9.19 6.65
N PRO A 130 -11.08 -10.39 6.57
CA PRO A 130 -10.35 -11.62 6.30
C PRO A 130 -10.04 -11.74 4.80
N ARG A 131 -9.24 -10.83 4.26
CA ARG A 131 -8.93 -10.80 2.82
C ARG A 131 -7.43 -10.68 2.61
N VAL A 132 -6.94 -11.48 1.67
CA VAL A 132 -5.56 -11.41 1.19
C VAL A 132 -5.51 -11.01 -0.27
N ILE A 133 -4.39 -10.46 -0.69
CA ILE A 133 -3.99 -10.39 -2.09
C ILE A 133 -2.90 -11.44 -2.32
N VAL A 134 -3.02 -12.22 -3.37
CA VAL A 134 -1.98 -13.10 -3.89
C VAL A 134 -1.46 -12.52 -5.20
N GLU A 135 -0.15 -12.40 -5.31
CA GLU A 135 0.53 -11.76 -6.43
C GLU A 135 1.57 -12.71 -7.03
N GLU A 136 1.79 -12.63 -8.34
CA GLU A 136 2.97 -13.28 -8.95
C GLU A 136 4.25 -12.71 -8.33
N PHE A 137 5.24 -13.57 -8.16
CA PHE A 137 6.54 -13.14 -7.66
C PHE A 137 7.34 -12.52 -8.81
N LEU A 138 7.57 -11.22 -8.73
CA LEU A 138 8.40 -10.49 -9.68
C LEU A 138 9.86 -10.48 -9.22
N ARG A 139 10.77 -10.85 -10.13
CA ARG A 139 12.19 -10.60 -9.96
C ARG A 139 12.51 -9.27 -10.62
N PHE A 140 12.93 -8.32 -9.84
CA PHE A 140 13.35 -6.99 -10.32
C PHE A 140 14.83 -6.76 -9.97
N ASP A 141 15.49 -5.98 -10.79
CA ASP A 141 16.92 -5.67 -10.62
C ASP A 141 17.12 -4.55 -9.59
N LEU A 142 16.10 -3.69 -9.41
CA LEU A 142 16.16 -2.51 -8.57
C LEU A 142 14.79 -2.17 -8.00
N GLU A 143 14.76 -1.79 -6.73
CA GLU A 143 13.61 -1.20 -6.05
C GLU A 143 13.93 0.25 -5.68
N ILE A 144 13.00 1.15 -5.99
CA ILE A 144 13.12 2.55 -5.64
C ILE A 144 11.84 3.08 -5.00
N THR A 145 11.99 4.12 -4.18
CA THR A 145 10.90 5.04 -3.85
C THR A 145 11.10 6.35 -4.58
N LEU A 146 10.11 6.76 -5.35
CA LEU A 146 10.05 8.08 -5.96
C LEU A 146 9.05 8.94 -5.20
N LEU A 147 9.56 9.77 -4.29
CA LEU A 147 8.73 10.70 -3.53
C LEU A 147 8.26 11.83 -4.44
N THR A 148 6.95 12.05 -4.48
CA THR A 148 6.31 13.05 -5.33
C THR A 148 5.52 14.05 -4.51
N ILE A 149 5.49 15.31 -4.97
CA ILE A 149 4.72 16.39 -4.34
C ILE A 149 3.79 17.00 -5.39
N ARG A 150 2.49 16.72 -5.27
CA ARG A 150 1.48 17.34 -6.13
C ARG A 150 1.15 18.73 -5.63
N GLN A 151 1.39 19.74 -6.44
CA GLN A 151 1.13 21.14 -6.10
C GLN A 151 -0.31 21.56 -6.45
N HIS A 152 -0.80 22.65 -5.85
CA HIS A 152 -2.12 23.21 -6.15
C HIS A 152 -2.28 23.67 -7.59
N ASN A 153 -1.18 24.10 -8.25
CA ASN A 153 -1.18 24.50 -9.67
C ASN A 153 -1.26 23.31 -10.65
N GLY A 154 -1.26 22.08 -10.12
CA GLY A 154 -1.33 20.85 -10.92
C GLY A 154 0.03 20.28 -11.32
N GLU A 155 1.15 20.94 -11.03
CA GLU A 155 2.48 20.38 -11.24
C GLU A 155 2.81 19.30 -10.23
N THR A 156 3.62 18.33 -10.63
CA THR A 156 4.20 17.33 -9.74
C THR A 156 5.70 17.53 -9.65
N LEU A 157 6.19 17.77 -8.45
CA LEU A 157 7.62 17.78 -8.16
C LEU A 157 8.07 16.36 -7.81
N PHE A 158 9.24 15.99 -8.30
CA PHE A 158 9.86 14.71 -8.00
C PHE A 158 11.12 14.94 -7.18
N CYS A 159 11.23 14.25 -6.06
CA CYS A 159 12.48 14.18 -5.33
C CYS A 159 13.46 13.25 -6.05
N ALA A 160 14.73 13.34 -5.71
CA ALA A 160 15.68 12.35 -6.18
C ALA A 160 15.24 10.94 -5.72
N PRO A 161 15.34 9.90 -6.58
CA PRO A 161 14.93 8.54 -6.21
C PRO A 161 15.70 8.04 -5.00
N LEU A 162 15.01 7.30 -4.12
CA LEU A 162 15.63 6.56 -3.03
C LEU A 162 15.77 5.09 -3.45
N GLY A 163 16.96 4.54 -3.28
CA GLY A 163 17.21 3.12 -3.37
C GLY A 163 17.00 2.45 -2.02
N HIS A 164 16.64 1.17 -2.03
CA HIS A 164 16.39 0.39 -0.83
C HIS A 164 17.07 -0.98 -0.91
N GLU A 165 17.54 -1.42 0.23
CA GLU A 165 17.88 -2.82 0.48
C GLU A 165 16.96 -3.36 1.55
N GLN A 166 16.32 -4.50 1.26
CA GLN A 166 15.37 -5.15 2.15
C GLN A 166 15.84 -6.55 2.50
N GLU A 167 15.59 -6.95 3.72
CA GLU A 167 15.73 -8.32 4.17
C GLU A 167 14.42 -8.78 4.82
N HIS A 168 13.84 -9.89 4.31
CA HIS A 168 12.56 -10.43 4.78
C HIS A 168 11.39 -9.41 4.80
N GLY A 169 11.44 -8.40 3.91
CA GLY A 169 10.41 -7.35 3.83
C GLY A 169 10.62 -6.16 4.75
N ASP A 170 11.71 -6.14 5.52
CA ASP A 170 12.12 -5.01 6.34
C ASP A 170 13.26 -4.24 5.65
N TYR A 171 13.17 -2.91 5.60
CA TYR A 171 14.23 -2.05 5.10
C TYR A 171 15.44 -2.10 6.01
N GLN A 172 16.59 -2.48 5.45
CA GLN A 172 17.87 -2.49 6.14
C GLN A 172 18.67 -1.22 5.87
N CYS A 173 18.64 -0.77 4.62
CA CYS A 173 19.37 0.42 4.19
C CYS A 173 18.56 1.18 3.14
N SER A 174 18.67 2.49 3.17
CA SER A 174 18.17 3.38 2.13
C SER A 174 19.21 4.42 1.80
N TRP A 175 19.34 4.77 0.52
CA TRP A 175 20.25 5.81 0.06
C TRP A 175 19.60 6.72 -0.97
N GLN A 176 20.11 7.95 -1.06
CA GLN A 176 19.62 8.95 -1.99
C GLN A 176 20.79 9.80 -2.50
N PRO A 177 20.91 10.03 -3.81
CA PRO A 177 20.06 9.49 -4.87
C PRO A 177 20.35 8.01 -5.17
N ALA A 178 19.33 7.27 -5.63
CA ALA A 178 19.55 6.00 -6.30
C ALA A 178 20.09 6.27 -7.71
N GLU A 179 21.08 5.48 -8.14
CA GLU A 179 21.62 5.58 -9.50
C GLU A 179 20.66 4.95 -10.50
N LEU A 180 20.05 5.78 -11.34
CA LEU A 180 19.18 5.40 -12.44
C LEU A 180 19.72 5.93 -13.75
N SER A 181 19.52 5.17 -14.84
CA SER A 181 19.71 5.74 -16.17
C SER A 181 18.65 6.82 -16.44
N ALA A 182 18.91 7.71 -17.41
CA ALA A 182 17.96 8.75 -17.78
C ALA A 182 16.61 8.16 -18.23
N GLU A 183 16.62 7.00 -18.89
CA GLU A 183 15.42 6.31 -19.34
C GLU A 183 14.63 5.73 -18.15
N GLN A 184 15.30 5.06 -17.20
CA GLN A 184 14.67 4.55 -15.99
C GLN A 184 14.03 5.66 -15.16
N LEU A 185 14.74 6.78 -15.00
CA LEU A 185 14.20 7.95 -14.31
C LEU A 185 12.98 8.51 -15.01
N HIS A 186 13.02 8.64 -16.34
CA HIS A 186 11.89 9.10 -17.12
C HIS A 186 10.67 8.17 -16.99
N GLN A 187 10.89 6.85 -17.05
CA GLN A 187 9.82 5.86 -16.85
C GLN A 187 9.23 5.91 -15.44
N ALA A 188 10.04 6.17 -14.43
CA ALA A 188 9.58 6.29 -13.04
C ALA A 188 8.76 7.57 -12.80
N GLN A 189 8.97 8.62 -13.60
CA GLN A 189 8.28 9.91 -13.49
C GLN A 189 7.04 10.02 -14.40
N ALA A 190 6.86 9.13 -15.35
CA ALA A 190 5.74 9.11 -16.29
C ALA A 190 4.45 8.59 -15.63
#